data_f6ec9ac58e65755100eab45714ba6b7e
#
_entry.id   f6ec9ac58e65755100eab45714ba6b7e
#
_cell.length_a   1.000
_cell.length_b   1.000
_cell.length_c   1.000
_cell.angle_alpha   90.00
_cell.angle_beta   90.00
_cell.angle_gamma   90.00
#
_symmetry.space_group_name_H-M   'P 1'
#
loop_
_entity.id
_entity.type
_entity.pdbx_description
1 polymer ?
#
loop_
_entity_poly.entity_id
_entity_poly.type
_entity_poly.pdbx_seq_one_letter_code
_entity_poly.pdbx_strand_id
1 'polypeptide(L)'
;MVTKTIFMITLFFMPLVILSSGLLDTPVVLFLLYVISGFGMAGIGMSVMHDAIHGSYSKNKKINTFLGYSFNLIGGSAVIWKIQHNILHHTYTNIDEADDDLNAPFFLRFSPHAKHYWVHQFQHIYIWFFYSISTISWITSKDFVRLKRYKNMGFFDKKNEYEKTLAAMITWKLLYYSYALILPMIMLPFSWGMILVAFLCMHFVTGFLVSIIFQIAHIMPSTDFPLPNNNGEMNECWYGHQLATTTNFSPNSRLLYWLIGGLNYQVEHHVLPDVCHVHYKDISKIVATTAEEFGMKYLCNEIGRAHV
;
A
#
# COMPACT_ATOMS: atom_id res chain seq x y z
N MET A 1 11.23 -2.02 15.47
CA MET A 1 10.93 -2.84 14.27
C MET A 1 10.54 -4.27 14.64
N VAL A 2 11.40 -5.11 15.22
CA VAL A 2 11.15 -6.55 15.47
C VAL A 2 9.84 -6.83 16.20
N THR A 3 9.57 -6.15 17.32
CA THR A 3 8.31 -6.30 18.09
C THR A 3 7.08 -6.02 17.24
N LYS A 4 7.11 -4.96 16.43
CA LYS A 4 6.02 -4.62 15.50
C LYS A 4 5.82 -5.72 14.45
N THR A 5 6.92 -6.21 13.87
CA THR A 5 6.87 -7.28 12.87
C THR A 5 6.23 -8.54 13.46
N ILE A 6 6.68 -8.99 14.65
CA ILE A 6 6.09 -10.14 15.33
C ILE A 6 4.61 -9.91 15.60
N PHE A 7 4.23 -8.72 16.11
CA PHE A 7 2.85 -8.38 16.40
C PHE A 7 1.97 -8.43 15.13
N MET A 8 2.38 -7.79 14.03
CA MET A 8 1.58 -7.75 12.79
C MET A 8 1.47 -9.13 12.13
N ILE A 9 2.56 -9.90 12.12
CA ILE A 9 2.55 -11.27 11.61
C ILE A 9 1.63 -12.15 12.48
N THR A 10 1.71 -12.05 13.79
CA THR A 10 0.83 -12.79 14.70
C THR A 10 -0.63 -12.39 14.51
N LEU A 11 -0.90 -11.08 14.40
CA LEU A 11 -2.25 -10.55 14.19
C LEU A 11 -2.89 -11.05 12.88
N PHE A 12 -2.08 -11.30 11.85
CA PHE A 12 -2.54 -11.87 10.59
C PHE A 12 -2.69 -13.39 10.64
N PHE A 13 -1.65 -14.11 11.06
CA PHE A 13 -1.61 -15.58 10.95
C PHE A 13 -2.34 -16.32 12.07
N MET A 14 -2.31 -15.81 13.31
CA MET A 14 -2.94 -16.51 14.45
C MET A 14 -4.46 -16.72 14.23
N PRO A 15 -5.24 -15.72 13.80
CA PRO A 15 -6.65 -15.96 13.47
C PRO A 15 -6.85 -17.01 12.36
N LEU A 16 -5.99 -16.98 11.31
CA LEU A 16 -6.08 -17.95 10.21
C LEU A 16 -5.73 -19.38 10.68
N VAL A 17 -4.81 -19.54 11.62
CA VAL A 17 -4.50 -20.82 12.26
C VAL A 17 -5.73 -21.33 13.04
N ILE A 18 -6.38 -20.47 13.82
CA ILE A 18 -7.62 -20.81 14.54
C ILE A 18 -8.72 -21.21 13.55
N LEU A 19 -8.91 -20.46 12.46
CA LEU A 19 -9.87 -20.80 11.39
C LEU A 19 -9.55 -22.14 10.72
N SER A 20 -8.29 -22.56 10.71
CA SER A 20 -7.87 -23.82 10.12
C SER A 20 -7.89 -24.99 11.11
N SER A 21 -8.21 -24.76 12.40
CA SER A 21 -8.19 -25.80 13.44
C SER A 21 -9.39 -26.74 13.38
N GLY A 22 -10.48 -26.35 12.69
CA GLY A 22 -11.75 -27.10 12.67
C GLY A 22 -12.57 -27.01 13.96
N LEU A 23 -12.12 -26.24 14.97
CA LEU A 23 -12.77 -26.14 16.29
C LEU A 23 -13.83 -25.03 16.37
N LEU A 24 -14.00 -24.26 15.31
CA LEU A 24 -14.88 -23.11 15.29
C LEU A 24 -16.28 -23.47 14.78
N ASP A 25 -17.31 -23.15 15.57
CA ASP A 25 -18.72 -23.40 15.26
C ASP A 25 -19.62 -22.14 15.30
N THR A 26 -19.03 -21.00 15.64
CA THR A 26 -19.76 -19.74 15.86
C THR A 26 -19.52 -18.74 14.70
N PRO A 27 -20.56 -18.38 13.89
CA PRO A 27 -20.40 -17.49 12.74
C PRO A 27 -19.82 -16.12 13.11
N VAL A 28 -20.21 -15.53 14.23
CA VAL A 28 -19.67 -14.22 14.65
C VAL A 28 -18.15 -14.28 14.85
N VAL A 29 -17.64 -15.36 15.45
CA VAL A 29 -16.20 -15.55 15.66
C VAL A 29 -15.49 -15.75 14.34
N LEU A 30 -16.07 -16.43 13.36
CA LEU A 30 -15.55 -16.55 11.99
C LEU A 30 -15.27 -15.14 11.39
N PHE A 31 -16.26 -14.26 11.40
CA PHE A 31 -16.13 -12.91 10.86
C PHE A 31 -15.10 -12.08 11.65
N LEU A 32 -15.14 -12.13 12.98
CA LEU A 32 -14.18 -11.41 13.82
C LEU A 32 -12.74 -11.83 13.57
N LEU A 33 -12.46 -13.13 13.42
CA LEU A 33 -11.11 -13.62 13.14
C LEU A 33 -10.60 -13.14 11.77
N TYR A 34 -11.44 -13.16 10.73
CA TYR A 34 -11.05 -12.60 9.44
C TYR A 34 -10.85 -11.08 9.50
N VAL A 35 -11.69 -10.33 10.20
CA VAL A 35 -11.51 -8.89 10.40
C VAL A 35 -10.19 -8.60 11.13
N ILE A 36 -9.87 -9.34 12.19
CA ILE A 36 -8.59 -9.22 12.92
C ILE A 36 -7.42 -9.51 12.00
N SER A 37 -7.49 -10.57 11.17
CA SER A 37 -6.48 -10.85 10.15
C SER A 37 -6.36 -9.69 9.15
N GLY A 38 -7.46 -9.01 8.81
CA GLY A 38 -7.44 -7.84 7.93
C GLY A 38 -6.61 -6.67 8.49
N PHE A 39 -6.70 -6.39 9.78
CA PHE A 39 -5.83 -5.43 10.46
C PHE A 39 -4.37 -5.86 10.42
N GLY A 40 -4.09 -7.15 10.68
CA GLY A 40 -2.75 -7.71 10.57
C GLY A 40 -2.17 -7.62 9.16
N MET A 41 -2.99 -7.92 8.15
CA MET A 41 -2.64 -7.83 6.73
C MET A 41 -2.28 -6.38 6.33
N ALA A 42 -3.09 -5.40 6.75
CA ALA A 42 -2.82 -3.99 6.53
C ALA A 42 -1.51 -3.55 7.22
N GLY A 43 -1.29 -3.98 8.47
CA GLY A 43 -0.08 -3.69 9.22
C GLY A 43 1.19 -4.31 8.60
N ILE A 44 1.13 -5.54 8.07
CA ILE A 44 2.21 -6.15 7.30
C ILE A 44 2.49 -5.30 6.06
N GLY A 45 1.46 -4.92 5.32
CA GLY A 45 1.56 -4.09 4.12
C GLY A 45 2.24 -2.75 4.38
N MET A 46 1.76 -2.01 5.36
CA MET A 46 2.22 -0.65 5.62
C MET A 46 3.53 -0.54 6.41
N SER A 47 3.93 -1.55 7.20
CA SER A 47 5.06 -1.39 8.12
C SER A 47 6.18 -2.42 7.94
N VAL A 48 5.88 -3.66 7.56
CA VAL A 48 6.89 -4.72 7.47
C VAL A 48 7.45 -4.83 6.06
N MET A 49 6.56 -5.14 5.11
CA MET A 49 6.99 -5.32 3.73
C MET A 49 7.40 -4.01 3.09
N HIS A 50 6.71 -2.91 3.43
CA HIS A 50 6.97 -1.58 2.90
C HIS A 50 8.44 -1.18 3.14
N ASP A 51 8.87 -1.11 4.40
CA ASP A 51 10.27 -0.81 4.74
C ASP A 51 11.24 -1.84 4.15
N ALA A 52 10.86 -3.11 4.16
CA ALA A 52 11.72 -4.17 3.66
C ALA A 52 11.95 -4.07 2.14
N ILE A 53 10.93 -3.76 1.36
CA ILE A 53 11.06 -3.60 -0.10
C ILE A 53 11.77 -2.29 -0.46
N HIS A 54 11.62 -1.22 0.35
CA HIS A 54 12.45 -0.01 0.26
C HIS A 54 13.92 -0.26 0.66
N GLY A 55 14.21 -1.37 1.33
CA GLY A 55 15.56 -1.66 1.81
C GLY A 55 15.89 -0.98 3.15
N SER A 56 14.93 -0.29 3.75
CA SER A 56 15.08 0.52 4.96
C SER A 56 14.89 -0.25 6.27
N TYR A 57 14.33 -1.48 6.23
CA TYR A 57 14.06 -2.27 7.44
C TYR A 57 15.35 -2.67 8.19
N SER A 58 16.40 -3.06 7.45
CA SER A 58 17.67 -3.54 7.99
C SER A 58 18.84 -3.16 7.11
N LYS A 59 20.03 -2.98 7.71
CA LYS A 59 21.30 -2.86 6.96
C LYS A 59 21.66 -4.15 6.19
N ASN A 60 21.10 -5.29 6.60
CA ASN A 60 21.32 -6.57 5.93
C ASN A 60 20.29 -6.77 4.80
N LYS A 61 20.74 -6.70 3.55
CA LYS A 61 19.92 -6.89 2.35
C LYS A 61 19.15 -8.21 2.32
N LYS A 62 19.70 -9.31 2.91
CA LYS A 62 19.02 -10.60 2.96
C LYS A 62 17.77 -10.55 3.85
N ILE A 63 17.85 -9.81 4.97
CA ILE A 63 16.69 -9.59 5.87
C ILE A 63 15.63 -8.80 5.14
N ASN A 64 16.00 -7.72 4.43
CA ASN A 64 15.06 -6.93 3.63
C ASN A 64 14.37 -7.78 2.56
N THR A 65 15.14 -8.58 1.83
CA THR A 65 14.58 -9.50 0.82
C THR A 65 13.61 -10.51 1.46
N PHE A 66 14.00 -11.15 2.56
CA PHE A 66 13.15 -12.13 3.26
C PHE A 66 11.85 -11.52 3.75
N LEU A 67 11.93 -10.37 4.43
CA LEU A 67 10.74 -9.67 4.94
C LEU A 67 9.90 -9.04 3.82
N GLY A 68 10.51 -8.64 2.71
CA GLY A 68 9.79 -8.19 1.52
C GLY A 68 8.85 -9.26 0.96
N TYR A 69 9.24 -10.54 1.05
CA TYR A 69 8.35 -11.66 0.66
C TYR A 69 7.11 -11.81 1.55
N SER A 70 7.02 -11.11 2.69
CA SER A 70 5.77 -11.07 3.46
C SER A 70 4.60 -10.52 2.63
N PHE A 71 4.87 -9.68 1.61
CA PHE A 71 3.85 -9.23 0.66
C PHE A 71 3.31 -10.37 -0.21
N ASN A 72 4.19 -11.28 -0.62
CA ASN A 72 3.77 -12.48 -1.36
C ASN A 72 2.92 -13.42 -0.51
N LEU A 73 3.26 -13.55 0.79
CA LEU A 73 2.46 -14.33 1.73
C LEU A 73 1.04 -13.78 1.89
N ILE A 74 0.82 -12.48 1.81
CA ILE A 74 -0.50 -11.87 1.90
C ILE A 74 -1.19 -11.70 0.52
N GLY A 75 -0.73 -12.41 -0.51
CA GLY A 75 -1.36 -12.50 -1.83
C GLY A 75 -0.95 -11.44 -2.85
N GLY A 76 -0.02 -10.52 -2.52
CA GLY A 76 0.56 -9.56 -3.46
C GLY A 76 1.79 -10.10 -4.19
N SER A 77 2.45 -9.25 -4.98
CA SER A 77 3.73 -9.54 -5.62
C SER A 77 4.76 -8.47 -5.28
N ALA A 78 5.77 -8.84 -4.49
CA ALA A 78 6.84 -7.93 -4.07
C ALA A 78 7.60 -7.33 -5.28
N VAL A 79 7.79 -8.10 -6.36
CA VAL A 79 8.46 -7.63 -7.57
C VAL A 79 7.63 -6.57 -8.29
N ILE A 80 6.34 -6.82 -8.47
CA ILE A 80 5.43 -5.87 -9.14
C ILE A 80 5.27 -4.61 -8.29
N TRP A 81 5.09 -4.76 -6.97
CA TRP A 81 4.96 -3.62 -6.07
C TRP A 81 6.23 -2.76 -6.04
N LYS A 82 7.41 -3.37 -6.08
CA LYS A 82 8.67 -2.63 -6.15
C LYS A 82 8.77 -1.75 -7.40
N ILE A 83 8.35 -2.24 -8.56
CA ILE A 83 8.33 -1.43 -9.78
C ILE A 83 7.28 -0.33 -9.66
N GLN A 84 6.06 -0.68 -9.24
CA GLN A 84 4.94 0.24 -9.10
C GLN A 84 5.28 1.37 -8.13
N HIS A 85 5.70 1.04 -6.92
CA HIS A 85 5.86 1.98 -5.82
C HIS A 85 7.27 2.60 -5.77
N ASN A 86 8.34 1.78 -5.64
CA ASN A 86 9.68 2.35 -5.45
C ASN A 86 10.23 3.02 -6.72
N ILE A 87 9.86 2.54 -7.92
CA ILE A 87 10.40 3.10 -9.16
C ILE A 87 9.44 4.14 -9.75
N LEU A 88 8.19 3.76 -10.04
CA LEU A 88 7.27 4.66 -10.74
C LEU A 88 6.69 5.72 -9.81
N HIS A 89 6.11 5.34 -8.67
CA HIS A 89 5.51 6.30 -7.75
C HIS A 89 6.53 7.26 -7.13
N HIS A 90 7.61 6.78 -6.53
CA HIS A 90 8.64 7.64 -5.92
C HIS A 90 9.43 8.50 -6.91
N THR A 91 9.48 8.12 -8.19
CA THR A 91 10.10 8.96 -9.22
C THR A 91 9.15 10.02 -9.75
N TYR A 92 7.86 9.65 -9.93
CA TYR A 92 6.88 10.44 -10.66
C TYR A 92 5.66 10.81 -9.80
N THR A 93 5.84 10.95 -8.50
CA THR A 93 4.76 11.23 -7.52
C THR A 93 3.83 12.33 -8.03
N ASN A 94 2.52 12.06 -8.10
CA ASN A 94 1.46 12.95 -8.57
C ASN A 94 1.58 13.46 -10.03
N ILE A 95 2.48 12.88 -10.85
CA ILE A 95 2.51 13.18 -12.29
C ILE A 95 1.48 12.30 -13.00
N ASP A 96 0.51 12.93 -13.66
CA ASP A 96 -0.57 12.24 -14.37
C ASP A 96 0.00 11.27 -15.43
N GLU A 97 -0.59 10.08 -15.58
CA GLU A 97 -0.17 8.97 -16.44
C GLU A 97 1.20 8.33 -16.11
N ALA A 98 2.09 9.01 -15.35
CA ALA A 98 3.40 8.50 -15.00
C ALA A 98 3.43 7.85 -13.60
N ASP A 99 2.71 8.41 -12.64
CA ASP A 99 2.55 7.82 -11.31
C ASP A 99 1.57 6.63 -11.36
N ASP A 100 2.13 5.42 -11.25
CA ASP A 100 1.35 4.20 -11.39
C ASP A 100 0.45 3.89 -10.19
N ASP A 101 0.66 4.55 -9.04
CA ASP A 101 -0.22 4.46 -7.87
C ASP A 101 -1.46 5.36 -8.00
N LEU A 102 -1.40 6.44 -8.81
CA LEU A 102 -2.55 7.28 -9.16
C LEU A 102 -3.35 6.75 -10.35
N ASN A 103 -2.80 5.83 -11.11
CA ASN A 103 -3.43 5.33 -12.33
C ASN A 103 -4.66 4.47 -12.01
N ALA A 104 -5.83 5.09 -12.05
CA ALA A 104 -7.11 4.52 -11.67
C ALA A 104 -8.02 4.26 -12.88
N PRO A 105 -9.02 3.35 -12.76
CA PRO A 105 -10.05 3.18 -13.77
C PRO A 105 -10.84 4.49 -14.02
N PHE A 106 -11.45 4.62 -15.21
CA PHE A 106 -12.15 5.84 -15.65
C PHE A 106 -13.23 6.38 -14.69
N PHE A 107 -13.75 5.59 -13.80
CA PHE A 107 -14.75 5.98 -12.80
C PHE A 107 -14.16 6.54 -11.49
N LEU A 108 -12.82 6.57 -11.38
CA LEU A 108 -12.08 7.23 -10.30
C LEU A 108 -11.18 8.31 -10.87
N ARG A 109 -11.15 9.46 -10.20
CA ARG A 109 -10.32 10.59 -10.60
C ARG A 109 -9.52 11.07 -9.41
N PHE A 110 -8.21 10.88 -9.47
CA PHE A 110 -7.26 11.28 -8.42
C PHE A 110 -6.36 12.44 -8.84
N SER A 111 -6.27 12.73 -10.15
CA SER A 111 -5.52 13.86 -10.68
C SER A 111 -6.45 14.95 -11.20
N PRO A 112 -6.17 16.25 -10.99
CA PRO A 112 -6.92 17.34 -11.60
C PRO A 112 -6.79 17.36 -13.13
N HIS A 113 -5.73 16.73 -13.68
CA HIS A 113 -5.45 16.64 -15.11
C HIS A 113 -6.19 15.48 -15.78
N ALA A 114 -6.57 14.44 -15.00
CA ALA A 114 -7.33 13.32 -15.52
C ALA A 114 -8.72 13.77 -16.04
N LYS A 115 -9.18 13.12 -17.11
CA LYS A 115 -10.47 13.44 -17.74
C LYS A 115 -11.61 13.39 -16.74
N HIS A 116 -12.43 14.45 -16.72
CA HIS A 116 -13.60 14.54 -15.86
C HIS A 116 -14.82 13.90 -16.54
N TYR A 117 -15.49 12.97 -15.85
CA TYR A 117 -16.75 12.35 -16.26
C TYR A 117 -17.85 12.71 -15.25
N TRP A 118 -19.12 12.70 -15.69
CA TRP A 118 -20.26 13.03 -14.85
C TRP A 118 -20.35 12.18 -13.56
N VAL A 119 -19.89 10.94 -13.59
CA VAL A 119 -19.89 10.04 -12.43
C VAL A 119 -19.02 10.56 -11.27
N HIS A 120 -17.99 11.35 -11.57
CA HIS A 120 -17.05 11.84 -10.54
C HIS A 120 -17.68 12.81 -9.55
N GLN A 121 -18.81 13.45 -9.88
CA GLN A 121 -19.56 14.27 -8.91
C GLN A 121 -20.03 13.46 -7.68
N PHE A 122 -20.19 12.14 -7.82
CA PHE A 122 -20.57 11.23 -6.75
C PHE A 122 -19.40 10.47 -6.14
N GLN A 123 -18.15 10.75 -6.55
CA GLN A 123 -16.98 10.01 -6.10
C GLN A 123 -16.83 10.03 -4.59
N HIS A 124 -17.14 11.13 -3.92
CA HIS A 124 -17.13 11.25 -2.46
C HIS A 124 -18.05 10.25 -1.74
N ILE A 125 -19.06 9.68 -2.44
CA ILE A 125 -19.96 8.66 -1.89
C ILE A 125 -19.39 7.26 -2.13
N TYR A 126 -19.06 6.92 -3.38
CA TYR A 126 -18.71 5.55 -3.75
C TYR A 126 -17.24 5.20 -3.57
N ILE A 127 -16.35 6.18 -3.36
CA ILE A 127 -14.91 5.96 -3.23
C ILE A 127 -14.57 4.99 -2.09
N TRP A 128 -15.28 5.05 -0.98
CA TRP A 128 -15.09 4.19 0.20
C TRP A 128 -15.24 2.71 -0.13
N PHE A 129 -16.21 2.38 -0.99
CA PHE A 129 -16.38 1.02 -1.49
C PHE A 129 -15.16 0.59 -2.33
N PHE A 130 -14.69 1.43 -3.26
CA PHE A 130 -13.54 1.11 -4.11
C PHE A 130 -12.25 1.02 -3.30
N TYR A 131 -12.06 1.82 -2.27
CA TYR A 131 -10.97 1.66 -1.33
C TYR A 131 -11.01 0.28 -0.67
N SER A 132 -12.17 -0.13 -0.20
CA SER A 132 -12.36 -1.41 0.48
C SER A 132 -12.08 -2.61 -0.42
N ILE A 133 -12.39 -2.55 -1.73
CA ILE A 133 -12.14 -3.67 -2.65
C ILE A 133 -10.75 -3.62 -3.33
N SER A 134 -9.92 -2.63 -3.04
CA SER A 134 -8.63 -2.43 -3.69
C SER A 134 -7.70 -3.63 -3.57
N THR A 135 -7.64 -4.27 -2.39
CA THR A 135 -6.82 -5.47 -2.15
C THR A 135 -7.40 -6.73 -2.81
N ILE A 136 -8.72 -6.80 -3.03
CA ILE A 136 -9.35 -7.88 -3.80
C ILE A 136 -8.87 -7.80 -5.26
N SER A 137 -8.83 -6.60 -5.84
CA SER A 137 -8.25 -6.38 -7.16
C SER A 137 -6.78 -6.82 -7.19
N TRP A 138 -6.03 -6.55 -6.13
CA TRP A 138 -4.60 -6.91 -6.03
C TRP A 138 -4.37 -8.42 -6.05
N ILE A 139 -5.09 -9.16 -5.22
CA ILE A 139 -4.92 -10.61 -5.16
C ILE A 139 -5.47 -11.34 -6.39
N THR A 140 -6.38 -10.72 -7.16
CA THR A 140 -7.00 -11.33 -8.34
C THR A 140 -6.31 -10.93 -9.65
N SER A 141 -6.38 -9.65 -10.04
CA SER A 141 -6.09 -9.20 -11.42
C SER A 141 -4.99 -8.15 -11.53
N LYS A 142 -4.88 -7.22 -10.56
CA LYS A 142 -4.02 -6.04 -10.67
C LYS A 142 -2.56 -6.41 -10.99
N ASP A 143 -1.97 -7.37 -10.25
CA ASP A 143 -0.58 -7.78 -10.44
C ASP A 143 -0.33 -8.35 -11.85
N PHE A 144 -1.29 -9.10 -12.44
CA PHE A 144 -1.15 -9.65 -13.79
C PHE A 144 -1.19 -8.56 -14.86
N VAL A 145 -2.09 -7.59 -14.70
CA VAL A 145 -2.19 -6.44 -15.60
C VAL A 145 -0.90 -5.61 -15.53
N ARG A 146 -0.39 -5.37 -14.32
CA ARG A 146 0.86 -4.64 -14.09
C ARG A 146 2.08 -5.38 -14.65
N LEU A 147 2.18 -6.67 -14.44
CA LEU A 147 3.27 -7.49 -14.98
C LEU A 147 3.36 -7.36 -16.50
N LYS A 148 2.21 -7.44 -17.21
CA LYS A 148 2.15 -7.26 -18.66
C LYS A 148 2.56 -5.83 -19.08
N ARG A 149 2.06 -4.80 -18.38
CA ARG A 149 2.41 -3.40 -18.63
C ARG A 149 3.92 -3.16 -18.45
N TYR A 150 4.50 -3.63 -17.35
CA TYR A 150 5.92 -3.45 -17.04
C TYR A 150 6.83 -4.21 -17.99
N LYS A 151 6.40 -5.36 -18.50
CA LYS A 151 7.10 -6.01 -19.62
C LYS A 151 7.17 -5.11 -20.84
N ASN A 152 6.06 -4.47 -21.22
CA ASN A 152 6.02 -3.56 -22.36
C ASN A 152 6.84 -2.27 -22.13
N MET A 153 7.07 -1.89 -20.88
CA MET A 153 7.93 -0.77 -20.48
C MET A 153 9.42 -1.14 -20.40
N GLY A 154 9.81 -2.40 -20.64
CA GLY A 154 11.22 -2.85 -20.62
C GLY A 154 11.75 -3.22 -19.22
N PHE A 155 10.91 -3.45 -18.22
CA PHE A 155 11.38 -3.86 -16.89
C PHE A 155 11.79 -5.32 -16.78
N PHE A 156 11.52 -6.14 -17.80
CA PHE A 156 11.77 -7.60 -17.81
C PHE A 156 12.58 -8.00 -19.06
N ASP A 157 13.79 -7.44 -19.20
CA ASP A 157 14.63 -7.63 -20.40
C ASP A 157 15.51 -8.88 -20.34
N LYS A 158 15.72 -9.45 -19.14
CA LYS A 158 16.53 -10.65 -19.01
C LYS A 158 15.75 -11.89 -19.49
N LYS A 159 16.49 -12.82 -20.10
CA LYS A 159 15.92 -14.06 -20.61
C LYS A 159 15.08 -14.79 -19.53
N ASN A 160 13.82 -15.06 -19.86
CA ASN A 160 12.84 -15.77 -19.02
C ASN A 160 12.52 -15.06 -17.67
N GLU A 161 12.83 -13.79 -17.49
CA GLU A 161 12.54 -13.06 -16.25
C GLU A 161 11.03 -12.84 -16.06
N TYR A 162 10.34 -12.49 -17.14
CA TYR A 162 8.88 -12.37 -17.17
C TYR A 162 8.18 -13.68 -16.77
N GLU A 163 8.55 -14.79 -17.42
CA GLU A 163 7.96 -16.12 -17.22
C GLU A 163 8.22 -16.62 -15.77
N LYS A 164 9.42 -16.38 -15.25
CA LYS A 164 9.77 -16.72 -13.85
C LYS A 164 8.96 -15.90 -12.86
N THR A 165 8.79 -14.59 -13.11
CA THR A 165 7.99 -13.71 -12.26
C THR A 165 6.52 -14.12 -12.30
N LEU A 166 5.99 -14.43 -13.49
CA LEU A 166 4.62 -14.92 -13.65
C LEU A 166 4.39 -16.23 -12.89
N ALA A 167 5.28 -17.20 -13.06
CA ALA A 167 5.18 -18.50 -12.37
C ALA A 167 5.27 -18.33 -10.83
N ALA A 168 6.20 -17.53 -10.34
CA ALA A 168 6.33 -17.24 -8.91
C ALA A 168 5.06 -16.55 -8.37
N MET A 169 4.53 -15.57 -9.10
CA MET A 169 3.31 -14.86 -8.71
C MET A 169 2.10 -15.80 -8.62
N ILE A 170 1.92 -16.68 -9.60
CA ILE A 170 0.85 -17.70 -9.56
C ILE A 170 1.04 -18.61 -8.35
N THR A 171 2.26 -19.12 -8.13
CA THR A 171 2.56 -20.02 -6.99
C THR A 171 2.24 -19.37 -5.66
N TRP A 172 2.66 -18.11 -5.44
CA TRP A 172 2.39 -17.39 -4.20
C TRP A 172 0.89 -17.10 -4.00
N LYS A 173 0.17 -16.74 -5.07
CA LYS A 173 -1.30 -16.53 -4.99
C LYS A 173 -2.03 -17.85 -4.70
N LEU A 174 -1.64 -18.95 -5.31
CA LEU A 174 -2.20 -20.27 -4.99
C LEU A 174 -1.94 -20.67 -3.54
N LEU A 175 -0.72 -20.45 -3.04
CA LEU A 175 -0.38 -20.67 -1.63
C LEU A 175 -1.26 -19.80 -0.71
N TYR A 176 -1.40 -18.51 -1.03
CA TYR A 176 -2.25 -17.61 -0.26
C TYR A 176 -3.70 -18.08 -0.18
N TYR A 177 -4.32 -18.37 -1.33
CA TYR A 177 -5.71 -18.87 -1.36
C TYR A 177 -5.85 -20.23 -0.64
N SER A 178 -4.84 -21.08 -0.72
CA SER A 178 -4.87 -22.39 -0.07
C SER A 178 -5.03 -22.27 1.44
N TYR A 179 -4.24 -21.44 2.11
CA TYR A 179 -4.32 -21.34 3.56
C TYR A 179 -5.34 -20.31 4.07
N ALA A 180 -5.58 -19.22 3.33
CA ALA A 180 -6.47 -18.15 3.80
C ALA A 180 -7.95 -18.38 3.49
N LEU A 181 -8.26 -19.20 2.48
CA LEU A 181 -9.64 -19.43 2.03
C LEU A 181 -9.99 -20.93 1.95
N ILE A 182 -9.21 -21.72 1.20
CA ILE A 182 -9.58 -23.12 0.90
C ILE A 182 -9.48 -23.98 2.16
N LEU A 183 -8.42 -23.85 2.95
CA LEU A 183 -8.27 -24.65 4.17
C LEU A 183 -9.40 -24.39 5.18
N PRO A 184 -9.80 -23.15 5.51
CA PRO A 184 -11.02 -22.89 6.29
C PRO A 184 -12.30 -23.46 5.68
N MET A 185 -12.47 -23.43 4.34
CA MET A 185 -13.63 -24.03 3.67
C MET A 185 -13.73 -25.55 3.86
N ILE A 186 -12.57 -26.22 4.00
CA ILE A 186 -12.51 -27.67 4.22
C ILE A 186 -12.70 -28.01 5.71
N MET A 187 -12.14 -27.19 6.60
CA MET A 187 -12.04 -27.51 8.03
C MET A 187 -13.26 -27.08 8.85
N LEU A 188 -13.97 -26.04 8.42
CA LEU A 188 -15.05 -25.46 9.23
C LEU A 188 -16.45 -25.94 8.81
N PRO A 189 -17.39 -26.09 9.77
CA PRO A 189 -18.76 -26.56 9.52
C PRO A 189 -19.68 -25.46 8.96
N PHE A 190 -19.12 -24.45 8.27
CA PHE A 190 -19.90 -23.38 7.66
C PHE A 190 -20.07 -23.58 6.15
N SER A 191 -21.08 -22.94 5.56
CA SER A 191 -21.20 -22.91 4.11
C SER A 191 -20.02 -22.20 3.46
N TRP A 192 -19.57 -22.67 2.32
CA TRP A 192 -18.49 -22.03 1.56
C TRP A 192 -18.76 -20.55 1.25
N GLY A 193 -20.04 -20.20 0.98
CA GLY A 193 -20.46 -18.82 0.78
C GLY A 193 -20.23 -17.94 2.01
N MET A 194 -20.51 -18.44 3.21
CA MET A 194 -20.27 -17.71 4.46
C MET A 194 -18.77 -17.46 4.68
N ILE A 195 -17.93 -18.48 4.47
CA ILE A 195 -16.47 -18.35 4.60
C ILE A 195 -15.93 -17.38 3.55
N LEU A 196 -16.41 -17.45 2.31
CA LEU A 196 -16.03 -16.50 1.26
C LEU A 196 -16.38 -15.05 1.65
N VAL A 197 -17.59 -14.79 2.16
CA VAL A 197 -18.00 -13.47 2.61
C VAL A 197 -17.11 -12.99 3.77
N ALA A 198 -16.80 -13.84 4.74
CA ALA A 198 -15.90 -13.51 5.84
C ALA A 198 -14.46 -13.21 5.36
N PHE A 199 -13.94 -13.99 4.41
CA PHE A 199 -12.67 -13.72 3.73
C PHE A 199 -12.69 -12.37 2.99
N LEU A 200 -13.78 -12.04 2.30
CA LEU A 200 -13.95 -10.74 1.65
C LEU A 200 -14.00 -9.61 2.68
N CYS A 201 -14.60 -9.79 3.86
CA CYS A 201 -14.56 -8.80 4.93
C CYS A 201 -13.12 -8.49 5.40
N MET A 202 -12.23 -9.50 5.47
CA MET A 202 -10.79 -9.27 5.73
C MET A 202 -10.20 -8.31 4.71
N HIS A 203 -10.44 -8.56 3.42
CA HIS A 203 -9.95 -7.70 2.35
C HIS A 203 -10.57 -6.31 2.34
N PHE A 204 -11.85 -6.19 2.70
CA PHE A 204 -12.52 -4.88 2.84
C PHE A 204 -11.84 -4.03 3.89
N VAL A 205 -11.52 -4.59 5.06
CA VAL A 205 -10.80 -3.89 6.13
C VAL A 205 -9.41 -3.51 5.66
N THR A 206 -8.67 -4.44 5.08
CA THR A 206 -7.30 -4.20 4.60
C THR A 206 -7.28 -3.13 3.51
N GLY A 207 -8.14 -3.27 2.49
CA GLY A 207 -8.21 -2.34 1.37
C GLY A 207 -8.56 -0.94 1.81
N PHE A 208 -9.58 -0.80 2.67
CA PHE A 208 -9.97 0.49 3.24
C PHE A 208 -8.80 1.16 3.96
N LEU A 209 -8.13 0.47 4.87
CA LEU A 209 -7.03 1.02 5.65
C LEU A 209 -5.84 1.44 4.78
N VAL A 210 -5.40 0.57 3.88
CA VAL A 210 -4.25 0.85 3.01
C VAL A 210 -4.57 2.01 2.06
N SER A 211 -5.76 2.02 1.44
CA SER A 211 -6.13 3.05 0.49
C SER A 211 -6.31 4.41 1.15
N ILE A 212 -6.97 4.51 2.31
CA ILE A 212 -7.18 5.81 2.98
C ILE A 212 -5.85 6.42 3.43
N ILE A 213 -4.92 5.61 3.95
CA ILE A 213 -3.60 6.10 4.38
C ILE A 213 -2.80 6.65 3.20
N PHE A 214 -2.80 5.93 2.07
CA PHE A 214 -2.15 6.38 0.85
C PHE A 214 -2.77 7.66 0.29
N GLN A 215 -4.10 7.72 0.20
CA GLN A 215 -4.80 8.85 -0.39
C GLN A 215 -4.62 10.15 0.41
N ILE A 216 -4.69 10.08 1.74
CA ILE A 216 -4.46 11.25 2.60
C ILE A 216 -3.05 11.81 2.45
N ALA A 217 -2.08 11.01 2.08
CA ALA A 217 -0.70 11.42 1.90
C ALA A 217 -0.45 12.19 0.59
N HIS A 218 -1.20 11.89 -0.47
CA HIS A 218 -0.91 12.35 -1.85
C HIS A 218 -2.05 13.13 -2.49
N ILE A 219 -3.31 12.77 -2.22
CA ILE A 219 -4.48 13.34 -2.89
C ILE A 219 -5.16 14.35 -1.94
N MET A 220 -4.47 15.45 -1.72
CA MET A 220 -4.95 16.52 -0.84
C MET A 220 -5.08 17.83 -1.62
N PRO A 221 -5.99 18.73 -1.23
CA PRO A 221 -6.07 20.06 -1.84
C PRO A 221 -4.77 20.88 -1.70
N SER A 222 -3.93 20.52 -0.74
CA SER A 222 -2.65 21.19 -0.48
C SER A 222 -1.48 20.61 -1.29
N THR A 223 -1.60 19.40 -1.85
CA THR A 223 -0.54 18.78 -2.65
C THR A 223 -0.64 19.21 -4.10
N ASP A 224 0.52 19.35 -4.75
CA ASP A 224 0.60 19.75 -6.15
C ASP A 224 0.50 18.52 -7.07
N PHE A 225 0.02 18.77 -8.29
CA PHE A 225 -0.02 17.79 -9.40
C PHE A 225 0.74 18.40 -10.58
N PRO A 226 2.07 18.41 -10.55
CA PRO A 226 2.86 19.05 -11.58
C PRO A 226 2.84 18.28 -12.89
N LEU A 227 2.97 19.00 -14.00
CA LEU A 227 3.13 18.42 -15.33
C LEU A 227 4.51 18.77 -15.88
N PRO A 228 5.13 17.88 -16.68
CA PRO A 228 6.35 18.19 -17.39
C PRO A 228 6.12 19.30 -18.42
N ASN A 229 7.17 20.07 -18.72
CA ASN A 229 7.14 21.06 -19.79
C ASN A 229 7.12 20.38 -21.18
N ASN A 230 7.07 21.15 -22.25
CA ASN A 230 7.02 20.65 -23.63
C ASN A 230 8.24 19.78 -24.02
N ASN A 231 9.34 19.86 -23.28
CA ASN A 231 10.53 19.04 -23.48
C ASN A 231 10.52 17.76 -22.64
N GLY A 232 9.47 17.54 -21.82
CA GLY A 232 9.39 16.42 -20.90
C GLY A 232 10.17 16.59 -19.59
N GLU A 233 10.59 17.83 -19.27
CA GLU A 233 11.37 18.14 -18.07
C GLU A 233 10.48 18.71 -16.96
N MET A 234 10.82 18.41 -15.71
CA MET A 234 10.17 19.01 -14.54
C MET A 234 10.87 20.33 -14.18
N ASN A 235 10.08 21.34 -13.78
CA ASN A 235 10.62 22.65 -13.38
C ASN A 235 11.34 22.60 -12.03
N GLU A 236 10.90 21.73 -11.14
CA GLU A 236 11.46 21.58 -9.80
C GLU A 236 12.54 20.48 -9.76
N CYS A 237 13.53 20.63 -8.83
CA CYS A 237 14.40 19.51 -8.51
C CYS A 237 13.60 18.38 -7.84
N TRP A 238 14.15 17.15 -7.84
CA TRP A 238 13.47 15.98 -7.30
C TRP A 238 13.01 16.19 -5.85
N TYR A 239 13.82 16.78 -4.98
CA TYR A 239 13.44 17.06 -3.59
C TYR A 239 12.27 18.04 -3.48
N GLY A 240 12.30 19.15 -4.24
CA GLY A 240 11.20 20.11 -4.30
C GLY A 240 9.91 19.47 -4.80
N HIS A 241 10.02 18.60 -5.80
CA HIS A 241 8.90 17.82 -6.32
C HIS A 241 8.28 16.92 -5.22
N GLN A 242 9.09 16.14 -4.48
CA GLN A 242 8.60 15.28 -3.41
C GLN A 242 7.92 16.09 -2.29
N LEU A 243 8.51 17.20 -1.88
CA LEU A 243 7.93 18.10 -0.88
C LEU A 243 6.59 18.71 -1.30
N ALA A 244 6.43 19.03 -2.58
CA ALA A 244 5.22 19.64 -3.11
C ALA A 244 4.07 18.64 -3.32
N THR A 245 4.39 17.36 -3.55
CA THR A 245 3.43 16.30 -3.91
C THR A 245 3.06 15.38 -2.76
N THR A 246 3.63 15.59 -1.57
CA THR A 246 3.38 14.77 -0.38
C THR A 246 3.00 15.62 0.83
N THR A 247 2.23 15.07 1.74
CA THR A 247 1.89 15.72 3.00
C THR A 247 1.96 14.78 4.20
N ASN A 248 2.47 15.28 5.31
CA ASN A 248 2.35 14.62 6.60
C ASN A 248 0.95 14.81 7.17
N PHE A 249 0.49 13.84 7.94
CA PHE A 249 -0.82 13.92 8.62
C PHE A 249 -0.75 13.32 10.02
N SER A 250 -1.49 13.93 10.96
CA SER A 250 -1.54 13.50 12.37
C SER A 250 -0.16 13.20 13.00
N PRO A 251 0.81 14.12 12.95
CA PRO A 251 2.16 13.87 13.42
C PRO A 251 2.23 13.60 14.93
N ASN A 252 1.21 14.02 15.69
CA ASN A 252 1.14 13.84 17.14
C ASN A 252 0.57 12.48 17.58
N SER A 253 -0.02 11.70 16.68
CA SER A 253 -0.63 10.40 17.02
C SER A 253 0.42 9.28 17.08
N ARG A 254 0.87 8.94 18.28
CA ARG A 254 1.81 7.83 18.50
C ARG A 254 1.22 6.47 18.11
N LEU A 255 -0.07 6.27 18.37
CA LEU A 255 -0.75 5.01 18.03
C LEU A 255 -0.83 4.82 16.51
N LEU A 256 -1.30 5.86 15.78
CA LEU A 256 -1.38 5.82 14.33
C LEU A 256 0.02 5.57 13.71
N TYR A 257 1.03 6.34 14.13
CA TYR A 257 2.42 6.15 13.73
C TYR A 257 2.90 4.71 13.89
N TRP A 258 2.59 4.09 15.03
CA TRP A 258 3.01 2.72 15.29
C TRP A 258 2.27 1.72 14.41
N LEU A 259 0.95 1.87 14.26
CA LEU A 259 0.11 0.94 13.49
C LEU A 259 0.42 0.94 11.99
N ILE A 260 0.61 2.13 11.40
CA ILE A 260 0.78 2.30 9.94
C ILE A 260 2.25 2.38 9.50
N GLY A 261 3.21 2.06 10.38
CA GLY A 261 4.62 2.05 9.98
C GLY A 261 5.18 3.44 9.68
N GLY A 262 4.73 4.48 10.40
CA GLY A 262 5.24 5.84 10.22
C GLY A 262 4.79 6.53 8.92
N LEU A 263 3.90 5.92 8.13
CA LEU A 263 3.43 6.49 6.85
C LEU A 263 2.63 7.79 6.99
N ASN A 264 2.32 8.22 8.22
CA ASN A 264 1.83 9.56 8.50
C ASN A 264 2.92 10.65 8.43
N TYR A 265 4.19 10.26 8.25
CA TYR A 265 5.32 11.13 7.92
C TYR A 265 5.73 10.88 6.46
N GLN A 266 4.82 11.15 5.56
CA GLN A 266 4.98 10.79 4.14
C GLN A 266 6.02 11.64 3.44
N VAL A 267 6.22 12.89 3.86
CA VAL A 267 7.27 13.77 3.34
C VAL A 267 8.64 13.14 3.59
N GLU A 268 8.91 12.70 4.82
CA GLU A 268 10.18 12.04 5.19
C GLU A 268 10.37 10.73 4.45
N HIS A 269 9.27 9.96 4.27
CA HIS A 269 9.30 8.73 3.52
C HIS A 269 9.70 8.96 2.05
N HIS A 270 9.13 9.97 1.39
CA HIS A 270 9.44 10.28 0.00
C HIS A 270 10.83 10.89 -0.19
N VAL A 271 11.24 11.77 0.70
CA VAL A 271 12.57 12.43 0.63
C VAL A 271 13.70 11.47 1.01
N LEU A 272 13.45 10.50 1.90
CA LEU A 272 14.44 9.58 2.44
C LEU A 272 13.90 8.13 2.49
N PRO A 273 13.53 7.53 1.35
CA PRO A 273 12.86 6.21 1.30
C PRO A 273 13.73 5.06 1.83
N ASP A 274 15.04 5.23 1.85
CA ASP A 274 15.99 4.24 2.37
C ASP A 274 16.17 4.30 3.91
N VAL A 275 15.50 5.25 4.57
CA VAL A 275 15.54 5.39 6.04
C VAL A 275 14.35 4.69 6.66
N CYS A 276 14.62 3.88 7.70
CA CYS A 276 13.58 3.17 8.43
C CYS A 276 12.62 4.16 9.11
N HIS A 277 11.32 3.89 8.99
CA HIS A 277 10.27 4.76 9.51
C HIS A 277 10.38 5.10 11.01
N VAL A 278 11.07 4.28 11.81
CA VAL A 278 11.25 4.58 13.25
C VAL A 278 11.99 5.88 13.51
N HIS A 279 12.67 6.43 12.51
CA HIS A 279 13.43 7.68 12.58
C HIS A 279 12.66 8.88 12.02
N TYR A 280 11.55 8.70 11.29
CA TYR A 280 10.87 9.79 10.58
C TYR A 280 10.46 10.94 11.48
N LYS A 281 9.95 10.65 12.69
CA LYS A 281 9.56 11.68 13.64
C LYS A 281 10.70 12.62 14.06
N ASP A 282 11.92 12.11 14.20
CA ASP A 282 13.07 12.92 14.57
C ASP A 282 13.64 13.67 13.37
N ILE A 283 13.63 13.02 12.21
CA ILE A 283 14.07 13.57 10.91
C ILE A 283 13.13 14.69 10.44
N SER A 284 11.82 14.58 10.73
CA SER A 284 10.82 15.55 10.25
C SER A 284 11.13 17.00 10.63
N LYS A 285 11.71 17.21 11.80
CA LYS A 285 12.14 18.55 12.23
C LYS A 285 13.27 19.10 11.38
N ILE A 286 14.22 18.25 11.00
CA ILE A 286 15.35 18.61 10.15
C ILE A 286 14.85 18.92 8.75
N VAL A 287 14.02 18.03 8.18
CA VAL A 287 13.45 18.22 6.84
C VAL A 287 12.62 19.51 6.78
N ALA A 288 11.78 19.78 7.77
CA ALA A 288 10.96 21.00 7.83
C ALA A 288 11.83 22.27 7.87
N THR A 289 12.85 22.33 8.74
CA THR A 289 13.75 23.47 8.83
C THR A 289 14.55 23.67 7.54
N THR A 290 15.06 22.56 6.95
CA THR A 290 15.80 22.63 5.69
C THR A 290 14.90 23.11 4.54
N ALA A 291 13.66 22.61 4.46
CA ALA A 291 12.70 23.06 3.44
C ALA A 291 12.44 24.58 3.58
N GLU A 292 12.28 25.10 4.80
CA GLU A 292 12.11 26.52 5.07
C GLU A 292 13.34 27.34 4.63
N GLU A 293 14.56 26.89 4.94
CA GLU A 293 15.81 27.55 4.55
C GLU A 293 15.95 27.69 3.02
N PHE A 294 15.43 26.73 2.25
CA PHE A 294 15.45 26.75 0.79
C PHE A 294 14.16 27.33 0.17
N GLY A 295 13.23 27.84 0.97
CA GLY A 295 11.96 28.41 0.48
C GLY A 295 11.02 27.35 -0.15
N MET A 296 11.18 26.07 0.21
CA MET A 296 10.39 24.97 -0.30
C MET A 296 9.16 24.71 0.59
N LYS A 297 8.09 24.19 0.02
CA LYS A 297 6.89 23.79 0.78
C LYS A 297 7.22 22.62 1.72
N TYR A 298 6.67 22.64 2.93
CA TYR A 298 6.62 21.48 3.80
C TYR A 298 5.20 21.34 4.32
N LEU A 299 4.49 20.30 3.85
CA LEU A 299 3.06 20.13 4.11
C LEU A 299 2.82 19.19 5.28
N CYS A 300 2.06 19.66 6.26
CA CYS A 300 1.68 18.88 7.45
C CYS A 300 0.27 19.25 7.90
N ASN A 301 -0.64 18.27 7.92
CA ASN A 301 -2.05 18.45 8.21
C ASN A 301 -2.49 17.63 9.44
N GLU A 302 -3.43 18.14 10.21
CA GLU A 302 -4.17 17.32 11.17
C GLU A 302 -5.32 16.58 10.45
N ILE A 303 -5.66 15.37 10.91
CA ILE A 303 -6.67 14.50 10.23
C ILE A 303 -8.00 15.23 9.98
N GLY A 304 -8.45 16.08 10.90
CA GLY A 304 -9.72 16.81 10.76
C GLY A 304 -9.74 17.88 9.66
N ARG A 305 -8.59 18.25 9.09
CA ARG A 305 -8.48 19.19 7.96
C ARG A 305 -8.27 18.51 6.61
N ALA A 306 -8.12 17.22 6.61
CA ALA A 306 -7.85 16.43 5.40
C ALA A 306 -9.09 16.22 4.50
N HIS A 307 -10.28 16.63 4.94
CA HIS A 307 -11.55 16.37 4.25
C HIS A 307 -12.44 17.61 4.09
N VAL A 308 -11.88 18.81 4.18
CA VAL A 308 -12.64 20.06 3.97
C VAL A 308 -12.31 20.67 2.64
#